data_0b2f35ceeeba76d53c7b515e63af253c
#
_entry.id   0b2f35ceeeba76d53c7b515e63af253c
#
_cell.length_a   1.000
_cell.length_b   1.000
_cell.length_c   1.000
_cell.angle_alpha   90.00
_cell.angle_beta   90.00
_cell.angle_gamma   90.00
#
_symmetry.space_group_name_H-M   'P 1'
#
loop_
_entity.id
_entity.type
_entity.pdbx_description
1 polymer ?
#
loop_
_entity_poly.entity_id
_entity_poly.type
_entity_poly.pdbx_seq_one_letter_code
_entity_poly.pdbx_strand_id
1 'polypeptide(L)'
;MKSLRLILLFLPVVAFAKPFQIEIIDRENGWPVPLVQLTTTHNLTFVTDNAGLIAIDSPELMNRETWFTLSSDGYQLPADGFGFHGFRATPTPGGTHQIKVDRTIIAKRLGRLTGAGIFAESQKLGKHLDWKESGIFGCDSVQTTIHRGKKFWTWGDSHLAHYPLGIFHMTSATTEPRPLKSFEPPLKLPLNYFRAPNKRPRPVAQLPGDGPTWLNGYLSLPDQNGATHLVATYSKIRNFLDVYQLGLCHWNEDTQNFDPFKVLWNHHPDSPKPPPAPEGHPVIHTHPDGQKWAYFGDPFPTLRVPATFEAWQDPAQWEHLKPQPQVPTINGQEIKPHRGSITWNSFRKKWVTIFTQLNGKPSPLGELWYAEAQNPTGP
;
A
#
# COMPACT_ATOMS: atom_id res chain seq x y z
N MET A 1 -56.23 -15.69 48.75
CA MET A 1 -55.72 -16.15 47.46
C MET A 1 -55.31 -14.93 46.65
N LYS A 2 -54.00 -14.63 46.52
CA LYS A 2 -53.50 -13.52 45.71
C LYS A 2 -53.18 -14.07 44.32
N SER A 3 -53.90 -13.66 43.31
CA SER A 3 -53.65 -14.02 41.88
C SER A 3 -52.44 -13.28 41.39
N LEU A 4 -51.39 -14.05 41.09
CA LEU A 4 -50.15 -13.55 40.43
C LEU A 4 -50.50 -13.38 38.93
N ARG A 5 -50.56 -12.12 38.45
CA ARG A 5 -50.71 -11.83 37.04
C ARG A 5 -49.31 -11.86 36.38
N LEU A 6 -49.07 -12.88 35.57
CA LEU A 6 -47.86 -13.01 34.77
C LEU A 6 -47.95 -12.00 33.57
N ILE A 7 -47.15 -10.93 33.61
CA ILE A 7 -47.02 -9.99 32.50
C ILE A 7 -45.99 -10.59 31.56
N LEU A 8 -46.39 -11.14 30.42
CA LEU A 8 -45.50 -11.51 29.30
C LEU A 8 -45.08 -10.22 28.59
N LEU A 9 -43.84 -9.81 28.80
CA LEU A 9 -43.18 -8.79 28.03
C LEU A 9 -42.78 -9.36 26.65
N PHE A 10 -43.55 -9.06 25.60
CA PHE A 10 -43.14 -9.28 24.22
C PHE A 10 -42.06 -8.24 23.87
N LEU A 11 -40.78 -8.61 23.91
CA LEU A 11 -39.71 -7.85 23.29
C LEU A 11 -39.85 -8.03 21.78
N PRO A 12 -40.04 -6.97 21.01
CA PRO A 12 -40.05 -7.07 19.56
C PRO A 12 -38.65 -7.52 19.11
N VAL A 13 -38.56 -8.70 18.51
CA VAL A 13 -37.36 -9.13 17.77
C VAL A 13 -37.30 -8.25 16.54
N VAL A 14 -36.46 -7.22 16.57
CA VAL A 14 -36.13 -6.43 15.38
C VAL A 14 -35.31 -7.35 14.49
N ALA A 15 -35.97 -8.03 13.58
CA ALA A 15 -35.31 -8.74 12.49
C ALA A 15 -34.68 -7.72 11.56
N PHE A 16 -33.39 -7.52 11.65
CA PHE A 16 -32.66 -6.74 10.66
C PHE A 16 -32.85 -7.39 9.30
N ALA A 17 -33.44 -6.67 8.36
CA ALA A 17 -33.58 -7.14 7.01
C ALA A 17 -32.17 -7.41 6.44
N LYS A 18 -32.00 -8.56 5.76
CA LYS A 18 -30.71 -8.88 5.13
C LYS A 18 -30.39 -7.84 4.06
N PRO A 19 -29.16 -7.29 4.03
CA PRO A 19 -28.77 -6.35 2.99
C PRO A 19 -28.93 -6.94 1.58
N PHE A 20 -29.20 -6.08 0.60
CA PHE A 20 -29.10 -6.42 -0.82
C PHE A 20 -27.63 -6.42 -1.25
N GLN A 21 -27.21 -7.44 -1.97
CA GLN A 21 -25.83 -7.56 -2.46
C GLN A 21 -25.70 -7.03 -3.89
N ILE A 22 -24.76 -6.14 -4.13
CA ILE A 22 -24.23 -5.88 -5.48
C ILE A 22 -22.82 -6.50 -5.55
N GLU A 23 -22.54 -7.22 -6.64
CA GLU A 23 -21.25 -7.83 -6.93
C GLU A 23 -20.71 -7.30 -8.24
N ILE A 24 -19.50 -6.73 -8.21
CA ILE A 24 -18.82 -6.20 -9.39
C ILE A 24 -17.64 -7.10 -9.75
N ILE A 25 -17.66 -7.63 -10.96
CA ILE A 25 -16.61 -8.52 -11.47
C ILE A 25 -16.06 -8.06 -12.82
N ASP A 26 -14.79 -8.33 -13.07
CA ASP A 26 -14.15 -8.15 -14.38
C ASP A 26 -14.73 -9.19 -15.36
N ARG A 27 -15.27 -8.72 -16.48
CA ARG A 27 -15.93 -9.57 -17.49
C ARG A 27 -14.99 -10.60 -18.09
N GLU A 28 -13.70 -10.26 -18.23
CA GLU A 28 -12.71 -11.11 -18.91
C GLU A 28 -12.33 -12.35 -18.08
N ASN A 29 -12.17 -12.18 -16.76
CA ASN A 29 -11.58 -13.21 -15.90
C ASN A 29 -12.45 -13.61 -14.70
N GLY A 30 -13.58 -12.92 -14.47
CA GLY A 30 -14.47 -13.18 -13.34
C GLY A 30 -13.95 -12.74 -11.98
N TRP A 31 -12.83 -12.03 -11.92
CA TRP A 31 -12.27 -11.55 -10.66
C TRP A 31 -13.10 -10.41 -10.08
N PRO A 32 -13.23 -10.34 -8.75
CA PRO A 32 -13.88 -9.22 -8.10
C PRO A 32 -13.10 -7.92 -8.38
N VAL A 33 -13.83 -6.82 -8.56
CA VAL A 33 -13.22 -5.50 -8.80
C VAL A 33 -13.41 -4.63 -7.55
N PRO A 34 -12.37 -4.41 -6.74
CA PRO A 34 -12.43 -3.53 -5.59
C PRO A 34 -12.40 -2.05 -5.99
N LEU A 35 -12.85 -1.18 -5.08
CA LEU A 35 -12.84 0.29 -5.23
C LEU A 35 -13.66 0.80 -6.42
N VAL A 36 -14.69 0.06 -6.84
CA VAL A 36 -15.71 0.58 -7.76
C VAL A 36 -16.70 1.39 -6.95
N GLN A 37 -16.92 2.62 -7.38
CA GLN A 37 -17.88 3.53 -6.77
C GLN A 37 -19.21 3.45 -7.52
N LEU A 38 -20.30 3.26 -6.77
CA LEU A 38 -21.67 3.38 -7.25
C LEU A 38 -22.32 4.59 -6.59
N THR A 39 -22.87 5.48 -7.41
CA THR A 39 -23.56 6.68 -6.91
C THR A 39 -25.00 6.72 -7.44
N THR A 40 -25.97 6.88 -6.54
CA THR A 40 -27.37 7.02 -6.89
C THR A 40 -27.67 8.43 -7.41
N THR A 41 -28.83 8.63 -8.03
CA THR A 41 -29.29 9.95 -8.52
C THR A 41 -29.42 11.01 -7.43
N HIS A 42 -29.56 10.61 -6.17
CA HIS A 42 -29.60 11.50 -5.01
C HIS A 42 -28.32 11.46 -4.16
N ASN A 43 -27.18 11.08 -4.81
CA ASN A 43 -25.81 11.18 -4.28
C ASN A 43 -25.47 10.26 -3.09
N LEU A 44 -26.20 9.17 -2.86
CA LEU A 44 -25.70 8.10 -1.99
C LEU A 44 -24.58 7.37 -2.72
N THR A 45 -23.45 7.21 -2.04
CA THR A 45 -22.25 6.60 -2.62
C THR A 45 -21.90 5.33 -1.87
N PHE A 46 -21.63 4.28 -2.62
CA PHE A 46 -21.19 2.96 -2.15
C PHE A 46 -19.89 2.60 -2.86
N VAL A 47 -19.01 1.87 -2.19
CA VAL A 47 -17.71 1.46 -2.76
C VAL A 47 -17.50 -0.02 -2.51
N THR A 48 -17.13 -0.78 -3.56
CA THR A 48 -16.83 -2.20 -3.41
C THR A 48 -15.60 -2.43 -2.52
N ASP A 49 -15.68 -3.43 -1.65
CA ASP A 49 -14.56 -3.95 -0.91
C ASP A 49 -13.64 -4.85 -1.76
N ASN A 50 -12.63 -5.48 -1.15
CA ASN A 50 -11.69 -6.36 -1.89
C ASN A 50 -12.36 -7.57 -2.55
N ALA A 51 -13.54 -7.98 -2.11
CA ALA A 51 -14.32 -9.03 -2.74
C ALA A 51 -15.27 -8.51 -3.85
N GLY A 52 -15.16 -7.23 -4.23
CA GLY A 52 -16.03 -6.63 -5.24
C GLY A 52 -17.48 -6.48 -4.79
N LEU A 53 -17.74 -6.48 -3.49
CA LEU A 53 -19.10 -6.50 -2.93
C LEU A 53 -19.48 -5.14 -2.35
N ILE A 54 -20.77 -4.84 -2.46
CA ILE A 54 -21.48 -3.76 -1.77
C ILE A 54 -22.70 -4.37 -1.08
N ALA A 55 -22.94 -3.97 0.17
CA ALA A 55 -24.13 -4.31 0.94
C ALA A 55 -25.03 -3.08 1.06
N ILE A 56 -26.21 -3.11 0.43
CA ILE A 56 -27.19 -2.04 0.53
C ILE A 56 -28.21 -2.42 1.58
N ASP A 57 -28.30 -1.61 2.62
CA ASP A 57 -29.28 -1.71 3.72
C ASP A 57 -30.08 -0.42 3.91
N SER A 58 -29.95 0.53 3.00
CA SER A 58 -30.61 1.83 3.00
C SER A 58 -32.11 1.70 2.79
N PRO A 59 -32.98 2.02 3.77
CA PRO A 59 -34.42 1.81 3.70
C PRO A 59 -35.06 2.52 2.50
N GLU A 60 -34.55 3.70 2.14
CA GLU A 60 -35.04 4.51 1.03
C GLU A 60 -34.82 3.88 -0.35
N LEU A 61 -33.91 2.92 -0.46
CA LEU A 61 -33.62 2.21 -1.71
C LEU A 61 -34.38 0.88 -1.81
N MET A 62 -34.85 0.33 -0.69
CA MET A 62 -35.50 -0.98 -0.68
C MET A 62 -36.81 -1.01 -1.46
N ASN A 63 -36.97 -2.01 -2.34
CA ASN A 63 -38.11 -2.24 -3.21
C ASN A 63 -38.37 -1.08 -4.20
N ARG A 64 -37.35 -0.25 -4.49
CA ARG A 64 -37.43 0.82 -5.48
C ARG A 64 -36.41 0.62 -6.58
N GLU A 65 -36.86 0.72 -7.83
CA GLU A 65 -35.93 0.78 -8.97
C GLU A 65 -35.05 2.03 -8.83
N THR A 66 -33.74 1.80 -8.74
CA THR A 66 -32.73 2.82 -8.50
C THR A 66 -31.68 2.77 -9.60
N TRP A 67 -31.32 3.93 -10.13
CA TRP A 67 -30.15 4.05 -11.01
C TRP A 67 -28.89 4.20 -10.20
N PHE A 68 -27.87 3.42 -10.57
CA PHE A 68 -26.51 3.47 -10.02
C PHE A 68 -25.54 3.87 -11.12
N THR A 69 -24.98 5.07 -11.02
CA THR A 69 -23.83 5.49 -11.86
C THR A 69 -22.58 4.80 -11.36
N LEU A 70 -21.85 4.15 -12.26
CA LEU A 70 -20.60 3.45 -11.95
C LEU A 70 -19.39 4.31 -12.33
N SER A 71 -18.47 4.47 -11.40
CA SER A 71 -17.18 5.13 -11.61
C SER A 71 -16.04 4.24 -11.08
N SER A 72 -15.01 4.05 -11.89
CA SER A 72 -13.84 3.28 -11.47
C SER A 72 -12.67 3.55 -12.43
N ASP A 73 -11.46 3.78 -11.88
CA ASP A 73 -10.27 3.88 -12.70
C ASP A 73 -9.95 2.52 -13.32
N GLY A 74 -9.82 2.48 -14.63
CA GLY A 74 -9.45 1.29 -15.40
C GLY A 74 -10.56 0.26 -15.62
N TYR A 75 -11.81 0.54 -15.18
CA TYR A 75 -12.97 -0.30 -15.43
C TYR A 75 -14.21 0.56 -15.74
N GLN A 76 -15.06 0.09 -16.65
CA GLN A 76 -16.26 0.81 -17.05
C GLN A 76 -17.41 -0.12 -17.42
N LEU A 77 -18.62 0.43 -17.45
CA LEU A 77 -19.77 -0.12 -18.18
C LEU A 77 -19.90 0.60 -19.52
N PRO A 78 -20.51 -0.03 -20.54
CA PRO A 78 -20.96 0.71 -21.74
C PRO A 78 -21.85 1.89 -21.34
N ALA A 79 -21.71 2.99 -22.07
CA ALA A 79 -22.62 4.12 -21.92
C ALA A 79 -24.02 3.78 -22.47
N ASP A 80 -25.05 4.32 -21.84
CA ASP A 80 -26.41 4.31 -22.40
C ASP A 80 -26.57 5.33 -23.55
N GLY A 81 -27.76 5.44 -24.10
CA GLY A 81 -28.05 6.37 -25.20
C GLY A 81 -27.85 7.86 -24.86
N PHE A 82 -27.72 8.21 -23.58
CA PHE A 82 -27.46 9.57 -23.10
C PHE A 82 -26.02 9.77 -22.61
N GLY A 83 -25.17 8.76 -22.71
CA GLY A 83 -23.77 8.81 -22.30
C GLY A 83 -23.53 8.49 -20.82
N PHE A 84 -24.52 7.98 -20.08
CA PHE A 84 -24.35 7.59 -18.68
C PHE A 84 -23.80 6.15 -18.56
N HIS A 85 -22.78 5.97 -17.73
CA HIS A 85 -22.21 4.66 -17.38
C HIS A 85 -22.84 4.18 -16.08
N GLY A 86 -23.78 3.24 -16.15
CA GLY A 86 -24.48 2.76 -14.96
C GLY A 86 -25.50 1.66 -15.28
N PHE A 87 -26.31 1.34 -14.28
CA PHE A 87 -27.35 0.31 -14.37
C PHE A 87 -28.51 0.60 -13.43
N ARG A 88 -29.65 -0.05 -13.67
CA ARG A 88 -30.78 -0.07 -12.76
C ARG A 88 -30.81 -1.36 -11.97
N ALA A 89 -31.15 -1.27 -10.70
CA ALA A 89 -31.47 -2.42 -9.85
C ALA A 89 -32.59 -2.04 -8.88
N THR A 90 -33.34 -3.05 -8.45
CA THR A 90 -34.34 -2.93 -7.38
C THR A 90 -33.82 -3.69 -6.16
N PRO A 91 -33.20 -3.00 -5.18
CA PRO A 91 -32.74 -3.65 -3.96
C PRO A 91 -33.90 -4.33 -3.22
N THR A 92 -33.75 -5.62 -2.94
CA THR A 92 -34.70 -6.39 -2.13
C THR A 92 -33.95 -7.06 -0.97
N PRO A 93 -34.59 -7.23 0.20
CA PRO A 93 -33.94 -7.87 1.34
C PRO A 93 -33.35 -9.24 0.99
N GLY A 94 -32.02 -9.41 1.14
CA GLY A 94 -31.29 -10.64 0.84
C GLY A 94 -31.16 -10.98 -0.66
N GLY A 95 -31.62 -10.10 -1.55
CA GLY A 95 -31.44 -10.24 -3.00
C GLY A 95 -29.99 -9.98 -3.43
N THR A 96 -29.69 -10.32 -4.69
CA THR A 96 -28.35 -10.16 -5.26
C THR A 96 -28.42 -9.64 -6.70
N HIS A 97 -27.43 -8.82 -7.08
CA HIS A 97 -27.26 -8.33 -8.45
C HIS A 97 -25.79 -8.33 -8.84
N GLN A 98 -25.44 -9.02 -9.92
CA GLN A 98 -24.06 -9.08 -10.41
C GLN A 98 -23.88 -8.20 -11.64
N ILE A 99 -22.84 -7.39 -11.64
CA ILE A 99 -22.45 -6.49 -12.72
C ILE A 99 -21.09 -6.92 -13.25
N LYS A 100 -20.98 -7.07 -14.57
CA LYS A 100 -19.73 -7.34 -15.28
C LYS A 100 -19.21 -6.06 -15.91
N VAL A 101 -18.04 -5.61 -15.48
CA VAL A 101 -17.38 -4.41 -16.00
C VAL A 101 -16.30 -4.76 -17.01
N ASP A 102 -16.07 -3.87 -17.97
CA ASP A 102 -15.04 -4.00 -18.98
C ASP A 102 -13.78 -3.27 -18.53
N ARG A 103 -12.64 -3.93 -18.64
CA ARG A 103 -11.35 -3.35 -18.27
C ARG A 103 -10.80 -2.48 -19.41
N THR A 104 -10.41 -1.25 -19.10
CA THR A 104 -9.92 -0.25 -20.08
C THR A 104 -8.39 -0.09 -20.07
N ILE A 105 -7.70 -0.77 -19.14
CA ILE A 105 -6.24 -0.77 -19.01
C ILE A 105 -5.70 -2.19 -18.93
N ILE A 106 -4.40 -2.39 -19.21
CA ILE A 106 -3.77 -3.72 -19.11
C ILE A 106 -3.61 -4.22 -17.69
N ALA A 107 -3.48 -3.33 -16.72
CA ALA A 107 -3.35 -3.70 -15.31
C ALA A 107 -4.67 -4.23 -14.73
N LYS A 108 -4.58 -5.23 -13.85
CA LYS A 108 -5.72 -5.80 -13.12
C LYS A 108 -5.68 -5.32 -11.68
N ARG A 109 -6.81 -4.84 -11.17
CA ARG A 109 -6.90 -4.42 -9.77
C ARG A 109 -7.11 -5.64 -8.88
N LEU A 110 -6.14 -5.94 -8.02
CA LEU A 110 -6.18 -7.11 -7.14
C LEU A 110 -6.87 -6.81 -5.81
N GLY A 111 -6.70 -5.61 -5.27
CA GLY A 111 -7.24 -5.20 -3.98
C GLY A 111 -6.51 -4.02 -3.36
N ARG A 112 -7.05 -3.53 -2.26
CA ARG A 112 -6.33 -2.64 -1.33
C ARG A 112 -5.41 -3.50 -0.46
N LEU A 113 -4.20 -3.01 -0.19
CA LEU A 113 -3.27 -3.69 0.74
C LEU A 113 -3.44 -3.22 2.17
N THR A 114 -3.73 -1.93 2.36
CA THR A 114 -3.86 -1.29 3.67
C THR A 114 -5.18 -0.54 3.75
N GLY A 115 -5.58 -0.21 4.96
CA GLY A 115 -6.77 0.56 5.22
C GLY A 115 -7.94 -0.27 5.73
N ALA A 116 -8.74 0.38 6.56
CA ALA A 116 -9.99 -0.16 7.06
C ALA A 116 -10.99 -0.39 5.93
N GLY A 117 -11.93 -1.28 6.18
CA GLY A 117 -13.02 -1.53 5.25
C GLY A 117 -12.67 -2.43 4.06
N ILE A 118 -11.51 -3.08 4.05
CA ILE A 118 -11.11 -3.99 2.96
C ILE A 118 -12.16 -5.07 2.67
N PHE A 119 -12.84 -5.55 3.72
CA PHE A 119 -13.95 -6.52 3.63
C PHE A 119 -15.20 -6.06 4.40
N ALA A 120 -15.38 -4.76 4.63
CA ALA A 120 -16.48 -4.23 5.42
C ALA A 120 -17.86 -4.56 4.82
N GLU A 121 -18.00 -4.39 3.51
CA GLU A 121 -19.26 -4.69 2.80
C GLU A 121 -19.55 -6.18 2.79
N SER A 122 -18.52 -7.01 2.58
CA SER A 122 -18.65 -8.47 2.69
C SER A 122 -19.12 -8.91 4.07
N GLN A 123 -18.60 -8.30 5.14
CA GLN A 123 -18.95 -8.65 6.52
C GLN A 123 -20.41 -8.33 6.86
N LYS A 124 -20.98 -7.23 6.34
CA LYS A 124 -22.41 -6.93 6.44
C LYS A 124 -23.29 -8.02 5.79
N LEU A 125 -22.74 -8.69 4.77
CA LEU A 125 -23.38 -9.81 4.08
C LEU A 125 -23.11 -11.18 4.73
N GLY A 126 -22.40 -11.23 5.87
CA GLY A 126 -22.00 -12.45 6.55
C GLY A 126 -20.86 -13.20 5.87
N LYS A 127 -20.08 -12.54 4.99
CA LYS A 127 -18.95 -13.11 4.26
C LYS A 127 -17.63 -12.60 4.83
N HIS A 128 -16.53 -13.35 4.64
CA HIS A 128 -15.17 -12.97 5.05
C HIS A 128 -15.06 -12.50 6.53
N LEU A 129 -15.80 -13.13 7.42
CA LEU A 129 -15.84 -12.83 8.86
C LEU A 129 -14.52 -13.12 9.57
N ASP A 130 -13.62 -13.86 8.94
CA ASP A 130 -12.25 -14.14 9.38
C ASP A 130 -11.29 -12.95 9.23
N TRP A 131 -11.67 -11.94 8.45
CA TRP A 131 -10.85 -10.74 8.25
C TRP A 131 -10.94 -9.80 9.45
N LYS A 132 -9.78 -9.41 9.97
CA LYS A 132 -9.70 -8.51 11.13
C LYS A 132 -9.26 -7.11 10.69
N GLU A 133 -9.98 -6.12 11.20
CA GLU A 133 -9.67 -4.70 11.02
C GLU A 133 -8.29 -4.35 11.59
N SER A 134 -7.48 -3.61 10.82
CA SER A 134 -6.14 -3.17 11.22
C SER A 134 -6.14 -1.93 12.12
N GLY A 135 -7.16 -1.08 12.02
CA GLY A 135 -7.22 0.25 12.61
C GLY A 135 -6.48 1.32 11.81
N ILE A 136 -5.87 0.96 10.68
CA ILE A 136 -5.21 1.88 9.73
C ILE A 136 -6.14 2.06 8.53
N PHE A 137 -6.53 3.29 8.22
CA PHE A 137 -7.44 3.61 7.12
C PHE A 137 -6.73 3.88 5.80
N GLY A 138 -5.47 4.25 5.86
CA GLY A 138 -4.62 4.48 4.69
C GLY A 138 -3.21 4.80 5.13
N CYS A 139 -2.28 4.69 4.21
CA CYS A 139 -0.87 5.01 4.41
C CYS A 139 -0.30 5.56 3.11
N ASP A 140 0.75 6.35 3.21
CA ASP A 140 1.60 6.65 2.08
C ASP A 140 2.95 5.91 2.14
N SER A 141 3.83 6.13 1.14
CA SER A 141 5.25 5.69 1.10
C SER A 141 5.53 4.32 1.69
N VAL A 142 5.40 3.25 0.91
CA VAL A 142 5.66 1.89 1.39
C VAL A 142 7.12 1.48 1.16
N GLN A 143 7.73 0.87 2.17
CA GLN A 143 9.01 0.17 2.08
C GLN A 143 8.82 -1.29 2.49
N THR A 144 9.52 -2.22 1.85
CA THR A 144 9.45 -3.64 2.22
C THR A 144 10.78 -4.34 2.08
N THR A 145 11.03 -5.30 2.98
CA THR A 145 12.14 -6.25 2.84
C THR A 145 11.80 -7.57 3.51
N ILE A 146 12.58 -8.63 3.23
CA ILE A 146 12.48 -9.89 3.97
C ILE A 146 13.58 -9.89 5.02
N HIS A 147 13.19 -10.10 6.29
CA HIS A 147 14.12 -10.22 7.40
C HIS A 147 13.71 -11.40 8.27
N ARG A 148 14.65 -12.30 8.57
CA ARG A 148 14.43 -13.50 9.40
C ARG A 148 13.18 -14.30 9.02
N GLY A 149 13.00 -14.51 7.70
CA GLY A 149 11.89 -15.30 7.16
C GLY A 149 10.52 -14.61 7.13
N LYS A 150 10.40 -13.37 7.61
CA LYS A 150 9.18 -12.57 7.52
C LYS A 150 9.35 -11.42 6.54
N LYS A 151 8.29 -11.03 5.87
CA LYS A 151 8.25 -9.80 5.10
C LYS A 151 7.88 -8.66 6.03
N PHE A 152 8.80 -7.72 6.21
CA PHE A 152 8.60 -6.49 6.92
C PHE A 152 8.07 -5.42 5.97
N TRP A 153 7.11 -4.64 6.46
CA TRP A 153 6.50 -3.51 5.80
C TRP A 153 6.67 -2.30 6.70
N THR A 154 6.95 -1.16 6.11
CA THR A 154 6.88 0.11 6.80
C THR A 154 6.25 1.15 5.88
N TRP A 155 5.47 2.04 6.45
CA TRP A 155 4.73 3.08 5.73
C TRP A 155 5.06 4.44 6.30
N GLY A 156 4.93 5.46 5.48
CA GLY A 156 4.94 6.85 5.88
C GLY A 156 3.72 7.22 6.72
N ASP A 157 3.24 8.43 6.54
CA ASP A 157 2.10 8.93 7.30
C ASP A 157 0.90 7.99 7.22
N SER A 158 0.31 7.71 8.36
CA SER A 158 -0.77 6.73 8.48
C SER A 158 -2.06 7.38 8.97
N HIS A 159 -3.15 7.11 8.26
CA HIS A 159 -4.48 7.62 8.58
C HIS A 159 -5.18 6.76 9.62
N LEU A 160 -5.76 7.39 10.61
CA LEU A 160 -6.58 6.76 11.65
C LEU A 160 -8.01 7.32 11.60
N ALA A 161 -8.95 6.58 12.18
CA ALA A 161 -10.37 6.97 12.15
C ALA A 161 -10.66 8.35 12.78
N HIS A 162 -9.87 8.77 13.78
CA HIS A 162 -10.13 10.01 14.52
C HIS A 162 -9.48 11.25 13.88
N TYR A 163 -8.53 11.07 12.97
CA TYR A 163 -7.86 12.18 12.29
C TYR A 163 -7.12 11.69 11.02
N PRO A 164 -7.26 12.38 9.88
CA PRO A 164 -6.40 12.15 8.72
C PRO A 164 -4.94 12.43 9.12
N LEU A 165 -4.01 11.61 8.65
CA LEU A 165 -2.60 11.67 9.05
C LEU A 165 -2.39 11.55 10.57
N GLY A 166 -3.15 10.68 11.23
CA GLY A 166 -3.11 10.54 12.70
C GLY A 166 -1.78 10.03 13.28
N ILE A 167 -0.89 9.46 12.45
CA ILE A 167 0.47 9.05 12.82
C ILE A 167 1.44 9.54 11.75
N PHE A 168 2.29 10.50 12.11
CA PHE A 168 3.32 11.09 11.24
C PHE A 168 4.67 10.35 11.30
N HIS A 169 4.86 9.46 12.25
CA HIS A 169 5.98 8.52 12.29
C HIS A 169 5.59 7.23 11.56
N MET A 170 6.58 6.56 11.01
CA MET A 170 6.35 5.36 10.20
C MET A 170 5.75 4.22 11.02
N THR A 171 4.59 3.75 10.62
CA THR A 171 4.00 2.51 11.12
C THR A 171 4.64 1.31 10.42
N SER A 172 4.57 0.13 11.02
CA SER A 172 5.15 -1.08 10.45
C SER A 172 4.31 -2.30 10.76
N ALA A 173 4.43 -3.31 9.90
CA ALA A 173 3.80 -4.61 10.07
C ALA A 173 4.68 -5.72 9.53
N THR A 174 4.35 -6.96 9.87
CA THR A 174 4.94 -8.15 9.26
C THR A 174 3.89 -9.00 8.58
N THR A 175 4.31 -9.73 7.54
CA THR A 175 3.52 -10.80 6.92
C THR A 175 4.43 -11.99 6.63
N GLU A 176 3.82 -13.17 6.50
CA GLU A 176 4.55 -14.33 5.95
C GLU A 176 4.80 -14.11 4.45
N PRO A 177 6.01 -14.44 3.94
CA PRO A 177 6.27 -14.46 2.51
C PRO A 177 5.34 -15.44 1.81
N ARG A 178 4.77 -15.02 0.68
CA ARG A 178 3.81 -15.83 -0.07
C ARG A 178 4.22 -15.92 -1.54
N PRO A 179 4.01 -17.07 -2.19
CA PRO A 179 4.26 -17.20 -3.63
C PRO A 179 3.27 -16.36 -4.43
N LEU A 180 3.68 -15.83 -5.58
CA LEU A 180 2.86 -14.95 -6.43
C LEU A 180 1.49 -15.53 -6.77
N LYS A 181 1.40 -16.83 -7.01
CA LYS A 181 0.13 -17.53 -7.29
C LYS A 181 -0.90 -17.48 -6.15
N SER A 182 -0.48 -17.10 -4.94
CA SER A 182 -1.39 -16.97 -3.79
C SER A 182 -2.01 -15.57 -3.65
N PHE A 183 -1.70 -14.66 -4.58
CA PHE A 183 -2.26 -13.30 -4.61
C PHE A 183 -3.45 -13.17 -5.58
N GLU A 184 -4.21 -14.24 -5.77
CA GLU A 184 -5.46 -14.18 -6.52
C GLU A 184 -6.57 -13.51 -5.69
N PRO A 185 -7.43 -12.69 -6.33
CA PRO A 185 -8.55 -12.05 -5.66
C PRO A 185 -9.62 -13.06 -5.14
N PRO A 186 -10.31 -12.73 -4.08
CA PRO A 186 -10.17 -11.48 -3.29
C PRO A 186 -8.87 -11.48 -2.48
N LEU A 187 -8.08 -10.41 -2.64
CA LEU A 187 -6.78 -10.30 -1.99
C LEU A 187 -6.93 -10.18 -0.47
N LYS A 188 -6.39 -11.18 0.23
CA LYS A 188 -6.28 -11.18 1.69
C LYS A 188 -4.81 -11.15 2.08
N LEU A 189 -4.35 -10.02 2.63
CA LEU A 189 -2.99 -9.88 3.14
C LEU A 189 -3.06 -9.52 4.63
N PRO A 190 -2.87 -10.48 5.54
CA PRO A 190 -2.95 -10.24 6.97
C PRO A 190 -1.70 -9.49 7.44
N LEU A 191 -1.80 -8.18 7.54
CA LEU A 191 -0.75 -7.30 8.07
C LEU A 191 -0.77 -7.34 9.60
N ASN A 192 0.27 -7.94 10.19
CA ASN A 192 0.45 -7.97 11.64
C ASN A 192 1.16 -6.69 12.08
N TYR A 193 0.39 -5.64 12.32
CA TYR A 193 0.93 -4.33 12.76
C TYR A 193 1.55 -4.40 14.14
N PHE A 194 2.67 -3.70 14.32
CA PHE A 194 3.21 -3.43 15.65
C PHE A 194 2.25 -2.51 16.40
N ARG A 195 1.92 -2.90 17.64
CA ARG A 195 0.87 -2.23 18.41
C ARG A 195 1.38 -1.81 19.79
N ALA A 196 0.82 -0.70 20.28
CA ALA A 196 0.99 -0.27 21.65
C ALA A 196 0.14 -1.14 22.62
N PRO A 197 0.34 -1.06 23.93
CA PRO A 197 -0.43 -1.80 24.94
C PRO A 197 -1.96 -1.60 24.82
N ASN A 198 -2.39 -0.43 24.37
CA ASN A 198 -3.81 -0.11 24.09
C ASN A 198 -4.33 -0.70 22.78
N LYS A 199 -3.57 -1.60 22.14
CA LYS A 199 -3.85 -2.27 20.86
C LYS A 199 -3.91 -1.36 19.63
N ARG A 200 -3.62 -0.06 19.75
CA ARG A 200 -3.50 0.84 18.59
C ARG A 200 -2.20 0.59 17.83
N PRO A 201 -2.19 0.72 16.51
CA PRO A 201 -0.95 0.74 15.74
C PRO A 201 0.01 1.80 16.31
N ARG A 202 1.30 1.47 16.36
CA ARG A 202 2.31 2.38 16.88
C ARG A 202 3.41 2.64 15.87
N PRO A 203 4.07 3.78 15.92
CA PRO A 203 5.32 3.99 15.19
C PRO A 203 6.42 3.06 15.69
N VAL A 204 7.37 2.73 14.81
CA VAL A 204 8.52 1.87 15.12
C VAL A 204 9.87 2.59 15.01
N ALA A 205 9.86 3.88 14.68
CA ALA A 205 11.05 4.71 14.50
C ALA A 205 10.83 6.11 15.10
N GLN A 206 10.68 6.17 16.44
CA GLN A 206 10.63 7.44 17.15
C GLN A 206 12.04 7.81 17.66
N LEU A 207 12.93 8.17 16.70
CA LEU A 207 14.30 8.52 17.04
C LEU A 207 14.40 9.88 17.74
N PRO A 208 15.44 10.11 18.55
CA PRO A 208 15.62 11.36 19.29
C PRO A 208 15.59 12.61 18.38
N GLY A 209 15.15 13.74 18.96
CA GLY A 209 15.02 15.03 18.26
C GLY A 209 13.58 15.33 17.87
N ASP A 210 13.32 16.60 17.55
CA ASP A 210 11.99 17.11 17.25
C ASP A 210 11.40 16.54 15.95
N GLY A 211 10.06 16.50 15.88
CA GLY A 211 9.31 16.10 14.70
C GLY A 211 9.37 14.63 14.33
N PRO A 212 8.75 14.25 13.22
CA PRO A 212 8.67 12.87 12.78
C PRO A 212 10.03 12.30 12.33
N THR A 213 10.12 10.96 12.38
CA THR A 213 11.21 10.20 11.80
C THR A 213 10.67 9.43 10.60
N TRP A 214 11.30 9.61 9.43
CA TRP A 214 10.96 8.87 8.23
C TRP A 214 12.10 7.93 7.84
N LEU A 215 11.76 6.66 7.58
CA LEU A 215 12.71 5.62 7.18
C LEU A 215 12.75 5.50 5.66
N ASN A 216 13.94 5.18 5.15
CA ASN A 216 14.18 4.95 3.73
C ASN A 216 15.27 3.88 3.56
N GLY A 217 15.42 3.29 2.37
CA GLY A 217 16.48 2.31 2.12
C GLY A 217 16.37 1.04 2.97
N TYR A 218 15.18 0.52 3.15
CA TYR A 218 14.79 -0.56 4.07
C TYR A 218 15.31 -1.92 3.58
N LEU A 219 16.32 -2.49 4.25
CA LEU A 219 16.99 -3.69 3.79
C LEU A 219 17.43 -4.60 4.95
N SER A 220 17.57 -5.90 4.68
CA SER A 220 18.16 -6.88 5.60
C SER A 220 19.53 -7.30 5.07
N LEU A 221 20.58 -7.06 5.85
CA LEU A 221 21.97 -7.29 5.48
C LEU A 221 22.64 -8.27 6.46
N PRO A 222 23.43 -9.24 5.97
CA PRO A 222 24.28 -10.07 6.82
C PRO A 222 25.49 -9.28 7.30
N ASP A 223 25.97 -9.57 8.50
CA ASP A 223 27.30 -9.21 8.97
C ASP A 223 28.35 -10.29 8.63
N GLN A 224 29.60 -10.01 8.95
CA GLN A 224 30.71 -10.93 8.75
C GLN A 224 30.55 -12.28 9.50
N ASN A 225 29.72 -12.35 10.54
CA ASN A 225 29.43 -13.55 11.32
C ASN A 225 28.19 -14.30 10.81
N GLY A 226 27.53 -13.77 9.77
CA GLY A 226 26.31 -14.34 9.19
C GLY A 226 25.01 -13.96 9.92
N ALA A 227 25.07 -13.14 10.97
CA ALA A 227 23.87 -12.60 11.59
C ALA A 227 23.25 -11.52 10.66
N THR A 228 21.92 -11.46 10.61
CA THR A 228 21.23 -10.50 9.73
C THR A 228 20.69 -9.31 10.53
N HIS A 229 20.89 -8.12 9.97
CA HIS A 229 20.46 -6.84 10.53
C HIS A 229 19.45 -6.19 9.59
N LEU A 230 18.28 -5.82 10.11
CA LEU A 230 17.33 -5.00 9.40
C LEU A 230 17.75 -3.54 9.57
N VAL A 231 18.05 -2.87 8.47
CA VAL A 231 18.64 -1.54 8.45
C VAL A 231 17.78 -0.57 7.65
N ALA A 232 17.93 0.71 7.94
CA ALA A 232 17.33 1.80 7.18
C ALA A 232 18.15 3.09 7.34
N THR A 233 18.02 3.97 6.36
CA THR A 233 18.38 5.38 6.49
C THR A 233 17.20 6.11 7.12
N TYR A 234 17.43 7.03 8.03
CA TYR A 234 16.37 7.86 8.62
C TYR A 234 16.57 9.33 8.34
N SER A 235 15.47 10.04 8.19
CA SER A 235 15.42 11.50 8.14
C SER A 235 14.58 12.03 9.31
N LYS A 236 15.10 13.04 10.03
CA LYS A 236 14.32 13.82 10.98
C LYS A 236 13.79 15.07 10.29
N ILE A 237 12.50 15.30 10.49
CA ILE A 237 11.75 16.32 9.75
C ILE A 237 11.25 17.39 10.72
N ARG A 238 11.30 18.67 10.30
CA ARG A 238 10.69 19.81 11.00
C ARG A 238 10.00 20.72 9.99
N ASN A 239 9.26 21.70 10.46
CA ASN A 239 8.65 22.74 9.62
C ASN A 239 7.98 22.19 8.36
N PHE A 240 7.15 21.17 8.49
CA PHE A 240 6.43 20.48 7.44
C PHE A 240 7.30 19.47 6.64
N LEU A 241 8.33 19.88 5.91
CA LEU A 241 9.13 18.96 5.06
C LEU A 241 10.65 19.19 5.16
N ASP A 242 11.10 20.06 6.06
CA ASP A 242 12.52 20.35 6.18
C ASP A 242 13.27 19.21 6.86
N VAL A 243 14.10 18.50 6.11
CA VAL A 243 15.04 17.53 6.67
C VAL A 243 16.14 18.30 7.41
N TYR A 244 16.29 18.05 8.71
CA TYR A 244 17.35 18.68 9.51
C TYR A 244 18.43 17.72 10.00
N GLN A 245 18.17 16.42 9.94
CA GLN A 245 19.14 15.38 10.26
C GLN A 245 18.91 14.16 9.38
N LEU A 246 20.00 13.57 8.90
CA LEU A 246 20.04 12.30 8.17
C LEU A 246 20.97 11.34 8.90
N GLY A 247 20.61 10.09 8.96
CA GLY A 247 21.45 9.06 9.60
C GLY A 247 21.04 7.65 9.28
N LEU A 248 21.75 6.71 9.87
CA LEU A 248 21.53 5.28 9.77
C LEU A 248 20.89 4.77 11.07
N CYS A 249 19.95 3.84 10.94
CA CYS A 249 19.33 3.16 12.06
C CYS A 249 19.15 1.67 11.77
N HIS A 250 18.98 0.87 12.80
CA HIS A 250 18.78 -0.56 12.68
C HIS A 250 17.67 -1.03 13.62
N TRP A 251 17.04 -2.13 13.24
CA TRP A 251 16.00 -2.77 14.02
C TRP A 251 16.54 -3.44 15.26
N ASN A 252 15.95 -3.18 16.40
CA ASN A 252 16.21 -3.84 17.66
C ASN A 252 15.07 -4.84 17.93
N GLU A 253 15.42 -6.11 17.99
CA GLU A 253 14.44 -7.20 18.18
C GLU A 253 13.79 -7.18 19.56
N ASP A 254 14.52 -6.76 20.59
CA ASP A 254 14.02 -6.76 21.97
C ASP A 254 12.98 -5.67 22.20
N THR A 255 13.25 -4.49 21.68
CA THR A 255 12.34 -3.33 21.82
C THR A 255 11.31 -3.26 20.70
N GLN A 256 11.53 -4.00 19.60
CA GLN A 256 10.75 -3.90 18.37
C GLN A 256 10.62 -2.45 17.88
N ASN A 257 11.74 -1.74 17.88
CA ASN A 257 11.89 -0.39 17.36
C ASN A 257 13.18 -0.27 16.55
N PHE A 258 13.28 0.78 15.76
CA PHE A 258 14.55 1.18 15.18
C PHE A 258 15.32 2.02 16.20
N ASP A 259 16.58 1.67 16.39
CA ASP A 259 17.52 2.44 17.21
C ASP A 259 18.45 3.24 16.28
N PRO A 260 18.81 4.49 16.64
CA PRO A 260 19.78 5.27 15.88
C PRO A 260 21.14 4.58 15.93
N PHE A 261 21.81 4.51 14.79
CA PHE A 261 23.13 3.90 14.68
C PHE A 261 24.23 4.92 14.44
N LYS A 262 24.04 5.79 13.43
CA LYS A 262 25.04 6.78 13.02
C LYS A 262 24.37 8.00 12.43
N VAL A 263 24.73 9.20 12.91
CA VAL A 263 24.34 10.46 12.25
C VAL A 263 25.29 10.69 11.08
N LEU A 264 24.74 10.86 9.89
CA LEU A 264 25.50 11.16 8.67
C LEU A 264 25.59 12.66 8.41
N TRP A 265 24.55 13.40 8.76
CA TRP A 265 24.45 14.81 8.48
C TRP A 265 23.46 15.49 9.43
N ASN A 266 23.80 16.70 9.83
CA ASN A 266 22.91 17.68 10.45
C ASN A 266 22.88 18.93 9.59
N HIS A 267 21.72 19.54 9.45
CA HIS A 267 21.57 20.81 8.73
C HIS A 267 22.45 21.89 9.34
N HIS A 268 23.25 22.51 8.49
CA HIS A 268 24.09 23.67 8.83
C HIS A 268 24.08 24.64 7.64
N PRO A 269 24.23 25.98 7.85
CA PRO A 269 24.29 26.94 6.76
C PRO A 269 25.34 26.60 5.68
N ASP A 270 26.50 26.07 6.09
CA ASP A 270 27.58 25.66 5.19
C ASP A 270 27.35 24.28 4.55
N SER A 271 26.38 23.52 5.05
CA SER A 271 25.97 22.22 4.51
C SER A 271 24.45 22.13 4.51
N PRO A 272 23.77 22.90 3.64
CA PRO A 272 22.30 23.04 3.67
C PRO A 272 21.55 21.84 3.11
N LYS A 273 22.24 20.91 2.43
CA LYS A 273 21.62 19.72 1.84
C LYS A 273 22.27 18.45 2.38
N PRO A 274 21.47 17.39 2.63
CA PRO A 274 22.02 16.10 3.02
C PRO A 274 22.88 15.50 1.90
N PRO A 275 23.95 14.76 2.25
CA PRO A 275 24.72 13.99 1.28
C PRO A 275 23.88 12.84 0.74
N PRO A 276 24.21 12.28 -0.45
CA PRO A 276 23.64 11.02 -0.89
C PRO A 276 23.84 9.90 0.13
N ALA A 277 22.79 9.13 0.36
CA ALA A 277 22.78 8.03 1.33
C ALA A 277 22.05 6.80 0.77
N PRO A 278 22.13 5.64 1.41
CA PRO A 278 21.38 4.44 1.03
C PRO A 278 19.87 4.63 1.20
N GLU A 279 19.22 5.21 0.20
CA GLU A 279 17.80 5.57 0.19
C GLU A 279 17.04 4.88 -0.96
N GLY A 280 15.71 5.04 -0.98
CA GLY A 280 14.83 4.46 -2.00
C GLY A 280 14.40 3.03 -1.69
N HIS A 281 14.16 2.25 -2.73
CA HIS A 281 13.70 0.87 -2.66
C HIS A 281 14.84 -0.08 -3.02
N PRO A 282 15.64 -0.55 -2.03
CA PRO A 282 16.84 -1.30 -2.34
C PRO A 282 16.55 -2.70 -2.86
N VAL A 283 17.44 -3.18 -3.72
CA VAL A 283 17.48 -4.56 -4.20
C VAL A 283 18.89 -5.11 -4.10
N ILE A 284 19.02 -6.41 -3.82
CA ILE A 284 20.32 -7.11 -3.85
C ILE A 284 20.46 -7.79 -5.20
N HIS A 285 21.60 -7.59 -5.83
CA HIS A 285 22.00 -8.24 -7.07
C HIS A 285 23.34 -8.95 -6.88
N THR A 286 23.41 -10.22 -7.34
CA THR A 286 24.67 -10.98 -7.39
C THR A 286 25.28 -10.81 -8.77
N HIS A 287 26.47 -10.28 -8.82
CA HIS A 287 27.25 -10.12 -10.05
C HIS A 287 27.82 -11.46 -10.54
N PRO A 288 28.27 -11.54 -11.81
CA PRO A 288 28.88 -12.76 -12.36
C PRO A 288 30.13 -13.25 -11.62
N ASP A 289 30.86 -12.35 -10.95
CA ASP A 289 32.01 -12.66 -10.07
C ASP A 289 31.61 -13.21 -8.70
N GLY A 290 30.31 -13.33 -8.43
CA GLY A 290 29.76 -13.80 -7.16
C GLY A 290 29.60 -12.72 -6.10
N GLN A 291 30.09 -11.49 -6.33
CA GLN A 291 29.93 -10.40 -5.39
C GLN A 291 28.46 -9.93 -5.33
N LYS A 292 27.95 -9.71 -4.12
CA LYS A 292 26.61 -9.19 -3.88
C LYS A 292 26.66 -7.71 -3.60
N TRP A 293 25.82 -6.97 -4.31
CA TRP A 293 25.66 -5.53 -4.17
C TRP A 293 24.21 -5.18 -3.82
N ALA A 294 24.04 -4.29 -2.88
CA ALA A 294 22.76 -3.62 -2.60
C ALA A 294 22.69 -2.33 -3.42
N TYR A 295 21.68 -2.20 -4.24
CA TYR A 295 21.42 -1.03 -5.09
C TYR A 295 20.30 -0.20 -4.46
N PHE A 296 20.52 1.08 -4.28
CA PHE A 296 19.60 2.03 -3.65
C PHE A 296 19.18 3.12 -4.62
N GLY A 297 17.89 3.43 -4.65
CA GLY A 297 17.32 4.49 -5.50
C GLY A 297 15.79 4.46 -5.54
N ASP A 298 15.23 5.51 -6.15
CA ASP A 298 13.80 5.72 -6.29
C ASP A 298 13.50 6.54 -7.57
N PRO A 299 13.03 5.93 -8.65
CA PRO A 299 12.92 4.47 -8.88
C PRO A 299 14.23 3.79 -9.27
N PHE A 300 15.20 4.54 -9.82
CA PHE A 300 16.45 3.98 -10.34
C PHE A 300 17.59 4.12 -9.34
N PRO A 301 18.48 3.11 -9.29
CA PRO A 301 19.63 3.17 -8.40
C PRO A 301 20.55 4.35 -8.70
N THR A 302 20.87 5.10 -7.67
CA THR A 302 21.86 6.18 -7.68
C THR A 302 23.05 5.88 -6.79
N LEU A 303 22.99 4.80 -6.03
CA LEU A 303 24.03 4.37 -5.12
C LEU A 303 24.02 2.82 -5.05
N ARG A 304 25.21 2.22 -4.93
CA ARG A 304 25.35 0.82 -4.57
C ARG A 304 26.37 0.62 -3.46
N VAL A 305 26.18 -0.43 -2.70
CA VAL A 305 27.01 -0.78 -1.53
C VAL A 305 27.25 -2.28 -1.55
N PRO A 306 28.44 -2.82 -1.23
CA PRO A 306 28.59 -4.24 -0.97
C PRO A 306 27.53 -4.72 0.03
N ALA A 307 26.84 -5.82 -0.27
CA ALA A 307 25.62 -6.23 0.47
C ALA A 307 25.96 -6.84 1.83
N THR A 308 26.69 -6.12 2.67
CA THR A 308 27.05 -6.47 4.05
C THR A 308 26.71 -5.33 5.00
N PHE A 309 26.50 -5.68 6.27
CA PHE A 309 26.18 -4.70 7.31
C PHE A 309 27.35 -3.73 7.53
N GLU A 310 28.60 -4.21 7.49
CA GLU A 310 29.82 -3.41 7.66
C GLU A 310 29.98 -2.37 6.53
N ALA A 311 29.79 -2.80 5.27
CA ALA A 311 29.92 -1.88 4.14
C ALA A 311 28.79 -0.82 4.13
N TRP A 312 27.60 -1.20 4.55
CA TRP A 312 26.47 -0.26 4.66
C TRP A 312 26.73 0.85 5.69
N GLN A 313 27.46 0.58 6.76
CA GLN A 313 27.81 1.54 7.82
C GLN A 313 28.89 2.54 7.39
N ASP A 314 29.68 2.19 6.37
CA ASP A 314 30.88 2.94 5.98
C ASP A 314 30.67 3.70 4.66
N PRO A 315 30.45 5.02 4.69
CA PRO A 315 30.27 5.82 3.48
C PRO A 315 31.44 5.73 2.49
N ALA A 316 32.65 5.34 2.92
CA ALA A 316 33.79 5.19 2.03
C ALA A 316 33.64 3.95 1.09
N GLN A 317 32.75 3.03 1.41
CA GLN A 317 32.44 1.86 0.57
C GLN A 317 31.20 2.07 -0.33
N TRP A 318 30.60 3.25 -0.31
CA TRP A 318 29.45 3.57 -1.13
C TRP A 318 29.89 4.03 -2.50
N GLU A 319 29.38 3.38 -3.54
CA GLU A 319 29.66 3.75 -4.91
C GLU A 319 28.49 4.51 -5.52
N HIS A 320 28.73 5.75 -5.92
CA HIS A 320 27.73 6.60 -6.59
C HIS A 320 27.57 6.18 -8.04
N LEU A 321 26.32 6.01 -8.46
CA LEU A 321 25.95 5.63 -9.82
C LEU A 321 25.45 6.86 -10.58
N LYS A 322 25.58 6.81 -11.91
CA LYS A 322 25.08 7.88 -12.77
C LYS A 322 23.54 7.91 -12.71
N PRO A 323 22.93 9.04 -12.35
CA PRO A 323 21.48 9.15 -12.35
C PRO A 323 20.88 8.96 -13.75
N GLN A 324 19.66 8.42 -13.82
CA GLN A 324 18.84 8.36 -15.04
C GLN A 324 17.72 9.40 -14.92
N PRO A 325 17.91 10.63 -15.39
CA PRO A 325 16.92 11.70 -15.21
C PRO A 325 15.69 11.52 -16.10
N GLN A 326 15.80 10.75 -17.19
CA GLN A 326 14.74 10.50 -18.16
C GLN A 326 14.77 9.05 -18.63
N VAL A 327 13.62 8.53 -19.02
CA VAL A 327 13.44 7.18 -19.55
C VAL A 327 12.76 7.28 -20.92
N PRO A 328 13.38 6.74 -21.99
CA PRO A 328 12.76 6.73 -23.30
C PRO A 328 11.58 5.75 -23.35
N THR A 329 10.48 6.18 -23.94
CA THR A 329 9.35 5.30 -24.25
C THR A 329 9.54 4.61 -25.59
N ILE A 330 8.75 3.57 -25.84
CA ILE A 330 8.73 2.88 -27.14
C ILE A 330 8.33 3.80 -28.31
N ASN A 331 7.66 4.93 -28.02
CA ASN A 331 7.25 5.93 -29.01
C ASN A 331 8.24 7.09 -29.15
N GLY A 332 9.41 7.00 -28.53
CA GLY A 332 10.46 8.03 -28.58
C GLY A 332 10.24 9.25 -27.70
N GLN A 333 9.19 9.28 -26.87
CA GLN A 333 9.03 10.30 -25.83
C GLN A 333 9.97 10.02 -24.68
N GLU A 334 10.39 11.07 -23.99
CA GLU A 334 11.13 10.94 -22.73
C GLU A 334 10.25 11.22 -21.52
N ILE A 335 10.27 10.31 -20.58
CA ILE A 335 9.49 10.39 -19.33
C ILE A 335 10.43 10.69 -18.18
N LYS A 336 10.08 11.72 -17.42
CA LYS A 336 10.77 12.03 -16.16
C LYS A 336 10.22 11.13 -15.05
N PRO A 337 11.03 10.19 -14.52
CA PRO A 337 10.58 9.31 -13.44
C PRO A 337 10.40 10.08 -12.13
N HIS A 338 9.45 9.65 -11.30
CA HIS A 338 9.19 10.24 -9.99
C HIS A 338 9.45 9.22 -8.88
N ARG A 339 8.51 8.32 -8.60
CA ARG A 339 8.61 7.31 -7.55
C ARG A 339 8.41 5.92 -8.12
N GLY A 340 9.09 4.93 -7.59
CA GLY A 340 8.93 3.56 -8.02
C GLY A 340 9.99 2.62 -7.46
N SER A 341 10.05 1.42 -8.01
CA SER A 341 11.03 0.41 -7.58
C SER A 341 11.44 -0.48 -8.74
N ILE A 342 12.62 -1.06 -8.64
CA ILE A 342 13.08 -2.09 -9.54
C ILE A 342 13.01 -3.46 -8.87
N THR A 343 12.83 -4.52 -9.65
CA THR A 343 12.87 -5.89 -9.17
C THR A 343 13.31 -6.84 -10.28
N TRP A 344 13.98 -7.94 -9.90
CA TRP A 344 14.27 -9.00 -10.85
C TRP A 344 13.03 -9.83 -11.14
N ASN A 345 12.66 -9.96 -12.40
CA ASN A 345 11.58 -10.82 -12.85
C ASN A 345 12.16 -12.12 -13.42
N SER A 346 12.05 -13.22 -12.65
CA SER A 346 12.61 -14.51 -13.02
C SER A 346 11.98 -15.16 -14.26
N PHE A 347 10.69 -14.87 -14.52
CA PHE A 347 9.98 -15.34 -15.72
C PHE A 347 10.49 -14.64 -16.98
N ARG A 348 10.63 -13.31 -16.93
CA ARG A 348 11.13 -12.50 -18.07
C ARG A 348 12.66 -12.50 -18.17
N LYS A 349 13.36 -12.94 -17.14
CA LYS A 349 14.82 -12.85 -17.01
C LYS A 349 15.36 -11.45 -17.25
N LYS A 350 14.67 -10.47 -16.66
CA LYS A 350 14.99 -9.04 -16.76
C LYS A 350 14.72 -8.32 -15.46
N TRP A 351 15.40 -7.21 -15.28
CA TRP A 351 15.03 -6.20 -14.32
C TRP A 351 13.79 -5.47 -14.82
N VAL A 352 12.81 -5.33 -13.97
CA VAL A 352 11.54 -4.67 -14.24
C VAL A 352 11.38 -3.52 -13.28
N THR A 353 10.93 -2.39 -13.79
CA THR A 353 10.53 -1.25 -12.97
C THR A 353 9.08 -0.87 -13.24
N ILE A 354 8.39 -0.48 -12.16
CA ILE A 354 7.12 0.24 -12.23
C ILE A 354 7.33 1.55 -11.47
N PHE A 355 7.03 2.65 -12.14
CA PHE A 355 7.25 3.98 -11.59
C PHE A 355 6.16 4.96 -12.01
N THR A 356 5.97 6.02 -11.22
CA THR A 356 5.12 7.16 -11.58
C THR A 356 5.91 8.19 -12.39
N GLN A 357 5.23 8.87 -13.29
CA GLN A 357 5.78 10.01 -14.01
C GLN A 357 5.65 11.29 -13.17
N LEU A 358 6.69 12.10 -13.12
CA LEU A 358 6.61 13.42 -12.52
C LEU A 358 5.81 14.37 -13.43
N ASN A 359 4.76 14.98 -12.88
CA ASN A 359 3.90 15.94 -13.59
C ASN A 359 3.26 15.35 -14.87
N GLY A 360 2.56 14.22 -14.75
CA GLY A 360 1.76 13.67 -15.85
C GLY A 360 0.44 14.44 -16.05
N LYS A 361 -0.31 14.06 -17.09
CA LYS A 361 -1.57 14.70 -17.45
C LYS A 361 -2.67 14.58 -16.37
N PRO A 362 -2.90 13.40 -15.75
CA PRO A 362 -4.00 13.23 -14.79
C PRO A 362 -3.70 13.85 -13.42
N SER A 363 -2.42 13.99 -13.04
CA SER A 363 -2.04 14.54 -11.74
C SER A 363 -0.56 14.92 -11.68
N PRO A 364 -0.11 15.66 -10.63
CA PRO A 364 1.32 15.86 -10.37
C PRO A 364 2.11 14.57 -10.16
N LEU A 365 1.44 13.47 -9.77
CA LEU A 365 2.05 12.14 -9.62
C LEU A 365 2.13 11.38 -10.95
N GLY A 366 1.43 11.83 -11.98
CA GLY A 366 1.48 11.32 -13.33
C GLY A 366 0.86 9.94 -13.54
N GLU A 367 1.17 9.35 -14.68
CA GLU A 367 0.80 8.01 -15.07
C GLU A 367 1.78 6.99 -14.48
N LEU A 368 1.33 5.72 -14.40
CA LEU A 368 2.17 4.57 -14.11
C LEU A 368 2.84 4.07 -15.38
N TRP A 369 4.14 3.89 -15.32
CA TRP A 369 4.96 3.38 -16.39
C TRP A 369 5.63 2.06 -16.03
N TYR A 370 5.81 1.21 -17.04
CA TYR A 370 6.52 -0.05 -16.95
C TYR A 370 7.73 0.00 -17.88
N ALA A 371 8.89 -0.46 -17.39
CA ALA A 371 10.09 -0.61 -18.21
C ALA A 371 10.88 -1.87 -17.82
N GLU A 372 11.73 -2.33 -18.75
CA GLU A 372 12.60 -3.50 -18.57
C GLU A 372 14.04 -3.15 -18.93
N ALA A 373 14.99 -3.81 -18.27
CA ALA A 373 16.41 -3.70 -18.56
C ALA A 373 17.16 -5.02 -18.31
N GLN A 374 18.36 -5.14 -18.86
CA GLN A 374 19.24 -6.27 -18.57
C GLN A 374 19.99 -6.11 -17.24
N ASN A 375 20.20 -4.88 -16.80
CA ASN A 375 20.93 -4.54 -15.58
C ASN A 375 20.04 -3.76 -14.62
N PRO A 376 20.31 -3.79 -13.30
CA PRO A 376 19.52 -3.04 -12.32
C PRO A 376 19.62 -1.53 -12.52
N THR A 377 20.64 -1.03 -13.18
CA THR A 377 20.85 0.38 -13.50
C THR A 377 20.28 0.80 -14.87
N GLY A 378 19.64 -0.13 -15.60
CA GLY A 378 19.15 0.15 -16.96
C GLY A 378 20.24 0.37 -18.03
N PRO A 379 19.86 0.83 -19.25
CA PRO A 379 18.64 0.52 -20.00
C PRO A 379 18.61 -0.89 -20.53
#